data_21acc86edd74e3854ff69779160da074
#
_entry.id   21acc86edd74e3854ff69779160da074
#
_cell.length_a   1.000
_cell.length_b   1.000
_cell.length_c   1.000
_cell.angle_alpha   90.00
_cell.angle_beta   90.00
_cell.angle_gamma   90.00
#
_symmetry.space_group_name_H-M   'P 1'
#
loop_
_entity.id
_entity.type
_entity.pdbx_description
1 polymer ?
#
loop_
_entity_poly.entity_id
_entity_poly.type
_entity_poly.pdbx_seq_one_letter_code
_entity_poly.pdbx_strand_id
1 'polypeptide(L)'
;TDDELEFLSHQVFAQSELVAPLLRQGQGMALEPEQEAVDNWLDQDHMAPATMFSGSADLNKPATVMPPRITPGVDTPDVAPALSLLADSKRPVVVVGLEAARSGLAPILRDFVNALGAPVLCTYMAKGCIPDDDGHFAGIFTGGAIEQDCVGSSDLIIAIGLDPVELLRKPWSFTAPILDLCQRVYDPHYYQPAERISAPLALTLQALSHDLAASDWRMEEIAAFRDGFLNGMASDDGSGLSSTAVVKAARDAFTQHPRLCVDAGAHMFSACAFWPGKAPRDVLISNGL
;
A
#
# COMPACT_ATOMS: atom_id res chain seq x y z
N THR A 1 -6.87 -22.99 -20.35
CA THR A 1 -6.15 -24.29 -20.35
C THR A 1 -6.51 -25.05 -19.08
N ASP A 2 -6.29 -26.35 -19.01
CA ASP A 2 -6.63 -27.17 -17.83
C ASP A 2 -5.97 -26.65 -16.55
N ASP A 3 -4.77 -26.07 -16.65
CA ASP A 3 -4.04 -25.45 -15.54
C ASP A 3 -4.75 -24.20 -14.95
N GLU A 4 -5.45 -23.40 -15.77
CA GLU A 4 -6.21 -22.25 -15.28
C GLU A 4 -7.48 -22.68 -14.54
N LEU A 5 -8.12 -23.77 -15.00
CA LEU A 5 -9.30 -24.33 -14.33
C LEU A 5 -8.92 -25.01 -13.01
N GLU A 6 -7.77 -25.67 -12.94
CA GLU A 6 -7.26 -26.26 -11.71
C GLU A 6 -6.91 -25.20 -10.67
N PHE A 7 -6.28 -24.10 -11.11
CA PHE A 7 -5.97 -22.95 -10.26
C PHE A 7 -7.23 -22.29 -9.69
N LEU A 8 -8.25 -22.05 -10.53
CA LEU A 8 -9.53 -21.49 -10.08
C LEU A 8 -10.28 -22.44 -9.13
N SER A 9 -10.19 -23.76 -9.34
CA SER A 9 -10.85 -24.75 -8.47
C SER A 9 -10.21 -24.79 -7.08
N HIS A 10 -8.90 -24.66 -6.96
CA HIS A 10 -8.21 -24.59 -5.67
C HIS A 10 -8.59 -23.35 -4.87
N GLN A 11 -8.76 -22.21 -5.52
CA GLN A 11 -9.22 -20.98 -4.84
C GLN A 11 -10.63 -21.10 -4.29
N VAL A 12 -11.55 -21.68 -5.06
CA VAL A 12 -12.94 -21.88 -4.61
C VAL A 12 -13.01 -22.87 -3.44
N PHE A 13 -12.17 -23.91 -3.43
CA PHE A 13 -12.13 -24.89 -2.34
C PHE A 13 -11.57 -24.28 -1.04
N ALA A 14 -10.48 -23.53 -1.12
CA ALA A 14 -9.89 -22.88 0.06
C ALA A 14 -10.86 -21.88 0.70
N GLN A 15 -11.59 -21.11 -0.09
CA GLN A 15 -12.61 -20.17 0.39
C GLN A 15 -13.79 -20.88 1.05
N SER A 16 -14.28 -21.99 0.47
CA SER A 16 -15.41 -22.75 1.03
C SER A 16 -15.06 -23.46 2.34
N GLU A 17 -13.83 -23.95 2.50
CA GLU A 17 -13.37 -24.58 3.75
C GLU A 17 -13.18 -23.55 4.87
N LEU A 18 -12.73 -22.34 4.57
CA LEU A 18 -12.59 -21.25 5.52
C LEU A 18 -13.95 -20.71 6.01
N VAL A 19 -14.93 -20.64 5.13
CA VAL A 19 -16.26 -20.10 5.40
C VAL A 19 -17.19 -21.16 6.03
N ALA A 20 -16.98 -22.44 5.78
CA ALA A 20 -17.81 -23.53 6.27
C ALA A 20 -18.00 -23.58 7.81
N PRO A 21 -16.99 -23.27 8.66
CA PRO A 21 -17.17 -23.19 10.10
C PRO A 21 -18.04 -22.01 10.52
N LEU A 22 -17.92 -20.87 9.84
CA LEU A 22 -18.71 -19.65 10.12
C LEU A 22 -20.17 -19.82 9.72
N LEU A 23 -20.43 -20.48 8.59
CA LEU A 23 -21.77 -20.79 8.09
C LEU A 23 -22.51 -21.82 8.99
N ARG A 24 -21.78 -22.74 9.63
CA ARG A 24 -22.37 -23.72 10.57
C ARG A 24 -22.80 -23.11 11.88
N GLN A 25 -22.21 -22.00 12.31
CA GLN A 25 -22.63 -21.24 13.50
C GLN A 25 -23.85 -20.36 13.22
N GLY A 26 -24.12 -20.00 11.96
CA GLY A 26 -25.16 -19.06 11.53
C GLY A 26 -26.54 -19.68 11.26
N GLN A 27 -26.79 -20.96 11.53
CA GLN A 27 -28.15 -21.51 11.39
C GLN A 27 -29.02 -21.05 12.56
N GLY A 28 -29.61 -19.86 12.41
CA GLY A 28 -30.71 -19.40 13.26
C GLY A 28 -30.58 -18.06 13.95
N MET A 29 -29.49 -17.32 13.82
CA MET A 29 -29.37 -15.96 14.38
C MET A 29 -28.61 -15.04 13.42
N ALA A 30 -29.12 -13.84 13.22
CA ALA A 30 -28.34 -12.75 12.67
C ALA A 30 -27.27 -12.38 13.71
N LEU A 31 -26.09 -12.98 13.62
CA LEU A 31 -24.96 -12.60 14.44
C LEU A 31 -24.34 -11.37 13.78
N GLU A 32 -24.43 -10.23 14.46
CA GLU A 32 -23.45 -9.17 14.23
C GLU A 32 -22.11 -9.77 14.69
N PRO A 33 -21.11 -9.94 13.81
CA PRO A 33 -19.81 -10.43 14.25
C PRO A 33 -19.26 -9.42 15.24
N GLU A 34 -18.80 -9.88 16.40
CA GLU A 34 -18.12 -9.03 17.35
C GLU A 34 -16.95 -8.32 16.62
N GLN A 35 -16.80 -7.03 16.84
CA GLN A 35 -15.79 -6.20 16.16
C GLN A 35 -14.38 -6.80 16.28
N GLU A 36 -14.09 -7.43 17.42
CA GLU A 36 -12.82 -8.13 17.67
C GLU A 36 -12.60 -9.33 16.75
N ALA A 37 -13.67 -10.06 16.39
CA ALA A 37 -13.57 -11.18 15.46
C ALA A 37 -13.32 -10.69 14.02
N VAL A 38 -13.91 -9.55 13.63
CA VAL A 38 -13.68 -8.91 12.33
C VAL A 38 -12.24 -8.37 12.25
N ASP A 39 -11.78 -7.72 13.31
CA ASP A 39 -10.43 -7.15 13.37
C ASP A 39 -9.36 -8.24 13.34
N ASN A 40 -9.54 -9.33 14.11
CA ASN A 40 -8.65 -10.50 14.08
C ASN A 40 -8.67 -11.20 12.72
N TRP A 41 -9.81 -11.20 12.04
CA TRP A 41 -9.94 -11.83 10.74
C TRP A 41 -9.26 -10.99 9.65
N LEU A 42 -9.39 -9.65 9.70
CA LEU A 42 -8.70 -8.73 8.80
C LEU A 42 -7.17 -8.76 9.01
N ASP A 43 -6.72 -9.01 10.24
CA ASP A 43 -5.29 -9.14 10.57
C ASP A 43 -4.67 -10.47 10.06
N GLN A 44 -5.49 -11.44 9.67
CA GLN A 44 -5.03 -12.74 9.17
C GLN A 44 -4.98 -12.86 7.63
N ASP A 45 -5.04 -11.75 6.90
CA ASP A 45 -5.01 -11.71 5.42
C ASP A 45 -6.16 -12.44 4.72
N HIS A 46 -7.24 -12.72 5.42
CA HIS A 46 -8.40 -13.38 4.82
C HIS A 46 -9.38 -12.35 4.26
N MET A 47 -9.79 -12.53 3.02
CA MET A 47 -10.83 -11.74 2.39
C MET A 47 -12.20 -12.32 2.70
N ALA A 48 -13.05 -11.55 3.38
CA ALA A 48 -14.44 -11.95 3.56
C ALA A 48 -15.20 -11.82 2.22
N PRO A 49 -15.99 -12.83 1.82
CA PRO A 49 -16.92 -12.66 0.72
C PRO A 49 -17.84 -11.47 0.98
N ALA A 50 -18.10 -10.65 -0.04
CA ALA A 50 -18.95 -9.45 0.06
C ALA A 50 -20.34 -9.72 0.67
N THR A 51 -20.81 -10.97 0.60
CA THR A 51 -22.08 -11.43 1.16
C THR A 51 -22.10 -11.56 2.68
N MET A 52 -20.94 -11.50 3.36
CA MET A 52 -20.87 -11.60 4.82
C MET A 52 -21.15 -10.29 5.55
N PHE A 53 -21.19 -9.16 4.84
CA PHE A 53 -21.39 -7.83 5.41
C PHE A 53 -22.75 -7.26 5.02
N SER A 54 -23.83 -7.85 5.49
CA SER A 54 -25.19 -7.33 5.31
C SER A 54 -25.66 -6.45 6.48
N GLY A 55 -24.75 -5.79 7.17
CA GLY A 55 -25.05 -4.83 8.22
C GLY A 55 -25.14 -3.39 7.68
N SER A 56 -25.98 -2.55 8.26
CA SER A 56 -25.95 -1.11 8.02
C SER A 56 -24.71 -0.52 8.69
N ALA A 57 -23.64 -0.29 7.92
CA ALA A 57 -22.50 0.46 8.41
C ALA A 57 -22.89 1.95 8.53
N ASP A 58 -22.58 2.58 9.65
CA ASP A 58 -22.67 4.03 9.76
C ASP A 58 -21.50 4.64 8.97
N LEU A 59 -21.77 4.95 7.71
CA LEU A 59 -20.78 5.54 6.80
C LEU A 59 -20.32 6.94 7.23
N ASN A 60 -20.99 7.54 8.22
CA ASN A 60 -20.62 8.85 8.78
C ASN A 60 -19.61 8.73 9.93
N LYS A 61 -19.35 7.52 10.42
CA LYS A 61 -18.34 7.33 11.46
C LYS A 61 -16.95 7.43 10.83
N PRO A 62 -16.14 8.44 11.19
CA PRO A 62 -14.77 8.51 10.66
C PRO A 62 -14.04 7.23 11.03
N ALA A 63 -13.27 6.68 10.08
CA ALA A 63 -12.41 5.55 10.35
C ALA A 63 -11.51 5.92 11.54
N THR A 64 -11.60 5.15 12.61
CA THR A 64 -10.74 5.37 13.77
C THR A 64 -9.32 4.97 13.33
N VAL A 65 -8.47 5.97 13.10
CA VAL A 65 -7.05 5.71 12.90
C VAL A 65 -6.51 5.20 14.23
N MET A 66 -6.27 3.90 14.32
CA MET A 66 -5.61 3.36 15.51
C MET A 66 -4.18 3.90 15.53
N PRO A 67 -3.75 4.47 16.65
CA PRO A 67 -2.35 4.86 16.79
C PRO A 67 -1.46 3.62 16.67
N PRO A 68 -0.23 3.78 16.14
CA PRO A 68 0.70 2.67 16.04
C PRO A 68 0.88 2.00 17.38
N ARG A 69 0.74 0.67 17.44
CA ARG A 69 1.00 -0.10 18.66
C ARG A 69 2.50 -0.16 18.88
N ILE A 70 3.02 0.74 19.69
CA ILE A 70 4.38 0.63 20.22
C ILE A 70 4.30 -0.34 21.39
N THR A 71 4.87 -1.53 21.25
CA THR A 71 4.95 -2.50 22.33
C THR A 71 5.95 -1.98 23.37
N PRO A 72 5.54 -1.77 24.64
CA PRO A 72 6.47 -1.34 25.68
C PRO A 72 7.60 -2.37 25.86
N GLY A 73 8.84 -1.89 25.99
CA GLY A 73 10.02 -2.74 26.24
C GLY A 73 10.71 -3.28 25.00
N VAL A 74 10.38 -2.80 23.81
CA VAL A 74 11.17 -3.05 22.60
C VAL A 74 12.28 -2.01 22.53
N ASP A 75 13.52 -2.46 22.43
CA ASP A 75 14.69 -1.58 22.29
C ASP A 75 14.61 -0.80 20.97
N THR A 76 15.13 0.43 21.00
CA THR A 76 15.30 1.22 19.78
C THR A 76 16.23 0.47 18.84
N PRO A 77 15.87 0.26 17.57
CA PRO A 77 16.72 -0.43 16.64
C PRO A 77 18.02 0.33 16.38
N ASP A 78 19.11 -0.40 16.11
CA ASP A 78 20.32 0.22 15.59
C ASP A 78 20.07 0.69 14.15
N VAL A 79 20.04 2.00 13.97
CA VAL A 79 19.80 2.66 12.67
C VAL A 79 21.09 3.25 12.07
N ALA A 80 22.24 3.08 12.71
CA ALA A 80 23.50 3.67 12.24
C ALA A 80 23.87 3.27 10.81
N PRO A 81 23.74 1.99 10.36
CA PRO A 81 23.99 1.62 8.98
C PRO A 81 23.04 2.33 7.99
N ALA A 82 21.76 2.46 8.34
CA ALA A 82 20.79 3.16 7.51
C ALA A 82 21.07 4.66 7.43
N LEU A 83 21.45 5.30 8.53
CA LEU A 83 21.85 6.71 8.55
C LEU A 83 23.06 6.97 7.67
N SER A 84 24.01 6.03 7.58
CA SER A 84 25.15 6.14 6.66
C SER A 84 24.69 6.16 5.20
N LEU A 85 23.80 5.25 4.80
CA LEU A 85 23.23 5.24 3.44
C LEU A 85 22.45 6.51 3.12
N LEU A 86 21.67 6.99 4.09
CA LEU A 86 20.89 8.22 3.94
C LEU A 86 21.80 9.46 3.80
N ALA A 87 22.90 9.52 4.56
CA ALA A 87 23.85 10.64 4.49
C ALA A 87 24.59 10.71 3.16
N ASP A 88 24.82 9.55 2.50
CA ASP A 88 25.47 9.49 1.19
C ASP A 88 24.50 9.75 0.03
N SER A 89 23.18 9.68 0.27
CA SER A 89 22.17 9.87 -0.74
C SER A 89 21.74 11.32 -0.85
N LYS A 90 21.56 11.78 -2.07
CA LYS A 90 21.01 13.10 -2.39
C LYS A 90 19.62 13.05 -3.00
N ARG A 91 19.31 11.95 -3.65
CA ARG A 91 18.06 11.78 -4.39
C ARG A 91 17.38 10.45 -4.00
N PRO A 92 17.04 10.26 -2.72
CA PRO A 92 16.33 9.07 -2.29
C PRO A 92 14.90 9.04 -2.85
N VAL A 93 14.34 7.85 -3.03
CA VAL A 93 12.92 7.63 -3.29
C VAL A 93 12.35 6.70 -2.21
N VAL A 94 11.13 6.96 -1.78
CA VAL A 94 10.44 6.13 -0.79
C VAL A 94 9.41 5.25 -1.48
N VAL A 95 9.40 3.95 -1.16
CA VAL A 95 8.38 3.00 -1.59
C VAL A 95 7.71 2.41 -0.36
N VAL A 96 6.41 2.66 -0.22
CA VAL A 96 5.61 2.29 0.96
C VAL A 96 4.74 1.09 0.64
N GLY A 97 4.79 0.06 1.49
CA GLY A 97 4.07 -1.18 1.32
C GLY A 97 3.04 -1.49 2.41
N LEU A 98 2.46 -2.67 2.30
CA LEU A 98 1.34 -3.17 3.08
C LEU A 98 1.58 -3.17 4.60
N GLU A 99 2.79 -3.54 5.06
CA GLU A 99 3.10 -3.52 6.50
C GLU A 99 2.95 -2.11 7.09
N ALA A 100 3.35 -1.07 6.35
CA ALA A 100 3.18 0.31 6.77
C ALA A 100 1.69 0.69 6.89
N ALA A 101 0.86 0.24 5.96
CA ALA A 101 -0.58 0.48 5.98
C ALA A 101 -1.28 -0.21 7.17
N ARG A 102 -0.85 -1.44 7.51
CA ARG A 102 -1.39 -2.21 8.63
C ARG A 102 -0.97 -1.65 9.99
N SER A 103 0.21 -1.11 10.09
CA SER A 103 0.80 -0.67 11.35
C SER A 103 0.32 0.69 11.84
N GLY A 104 -0.61 1.35 11.14
CA GLY A 104 -1.11 2.68 11.51
C GLY A 104 -0.05 3.79 11.46
N LEU A 105 0.95 3.64 10.61
CA LEU A 105 2.14 4.49 10.54
C LEU A 105 1.92 5.82 9.80
N ALA A 106 0.79 6.05 9.18
CA ALA A 106 0.58 7.17 8.27
C ALA A 106 1.03 8.55 8.83
N PRO A 107 0.79 8.92 10.11
CA PRO A 107 1.31 10.17 10.66
C PRO A 107 2.85 10.21 10.70
N ILE A 108 3.48 9.20 11.27
CA ILE A 108 4.95 9.12 11.42
C ILE A 108 5.61 9.06 10.04
N LEU A 109 5.00 8.32 9.11
CA LEU A 109 5.50 8.20 7.74
C LEU A 109 5.45 9.55 7.02
N ARG A 110 4.38 10.33 7.17
CA ARG A 110 4.30 11.68 6.59
C ARG A 110 5.34 12.62 7.17
N ASP A 111 5.55 12.58 8.48
CA ASP A 111 6.59 13.40 9.13
C ASP A 111 7.98 13.04 8.60
N PHE A 112 8.27 11.75 8.45
CA PHE A 112 9.52 11.24 7.87
C PHE A 112 9.71 11.70 6.42
N VAL A 113 8.68 11.55 5.59
CA VAL A 113 8.71 11.95 4.18
C VAL A 113 8.88 13.46 4.04
N ASN A 114 8.16 14.26 4.84
CA ASN A 114 8.29 15.70 4.84
C ASN A 114 9.69 16.15 5.25
N ALA A 115 10.30 15.51 6.25
CA ALA A 115 11.66 15.83 6.68
C ALA A 115 12.69 15.47 5.60
N LEU A 116 12.50 14.33 4.92
CA LEU A 116 13.36 13.87 3.84
C LEU A 116 13.18 14.66 2.54
N GLY A 117 11.97 15.17 2.27
CA GLY A 117 11.66 15.91 1.04
C GLY A 117 11.74 15.05 -0.23
N ALA A 118 11.50 13.75 -0.15
CA ALA A 118 11.66 12.79 -1.24
C ALA A 118 10.33 12.40 -1.90
N PRO A 119 10.32 12.00 -3.19
CA PRO A 119 9.15 11.43 -3.82
C PRO A 119 8.77 10.10 -3.15
N VAL A 120 7.46 9.87 -3.02
CA VAL A 120 6.89 8.66 -2.44
C VAL A 120 5.99 7.96 -3.42
N LEU A 121 6.22 6.67 -3.57
CA LEU A 121 5.27 5.77 -4.24
C LEU A 121 4.67 4.82 -3.20
N CYS A 122 3.38 4.60 -3.30
CA CYS A 122 2.68 3.60 -2.47
C CYS A 122 2.37 2.36 -3.31
N THR A 123 2.49 1.17 -2.73
CA THR A 123 1.89 -0.01 -3.37
C THR A 123 0.37 0.15 -3.40
N TYR A 124 -0.32 -0.68 -4.16
CA TYR A 124 -1.79 -0.68 -4.22
C TYR A 124 -2.42 -0.83 -2.82
N MET A 125 -1.84 -1.70 -1.98
CA MET A 125 -2.34 -1.98 -0.62
C MET A 125 -1.97 -0.88 0.38
N ALA A 126 -0.94 -0.10 0.10
CA ALA A 126 -0.50 1.03 0.93
C ALA A 126 -1.10 2.37 0.50
N LYS A 127 -1.97 2.38 -0.50
CA LYS A 127 -2.62 3.61 -0.98
C LYS A 127 -3.33 4.35 0.16
N GLY A 128 -3.09 5.65 0.24
CA GLY A 128 -3.59 6.52 1.31
C GLY A 128 -2.69 6.59 2.56
N CYS A 129 -1.60 5.82 2.66
CA CYS A 129 -0.59 6.06 3.71
C CYS A 129 0.04 7.44 3.57
N ILE A 130 0.31 7.83 2.33
CA ILE A 130 0.54 9.21 1.91
C ILE A 130 -0.68 9.60 1.07
N PRO A 131 -1.38 10.69 1.40
CA PRO A 131 -2.50 11.17 0.61
C PRO A 131 -2.09 11.48 -0.84
N ASP A 132 -2.97 11.20 -1.81
CA ASP A 132 -2.66 11.44 -3.22
C ASP A 132 -2.50 12.94 -3.55
N ASP A 133 -3.03 13.82 -2.72
CA ASP A 133 -2.90 15.28 -2.81
C ASP A 133 -1.68 15.83 -2.04
N ASP A 134 -0.92 14.98 -1.36
CA ASP A 134 0.36 15.35 -0.78
C ASP A 134 1.37 15.70 -1.88
N GLY A 135 2.15 16.76 -1.65
CA GLY A 135 3.15 17.20 -2.62
C GLY A 135 4.25 16.18 -2.92
N HIS A 136 4.55 15.28 -2.00
CA HIS A 136 5.56 14.22 -2.15
C HIS A 136 5.03 12.96 -2.81
N PHE A 137 3.71 12.80 -2.96
CA PHE A 137 3.14 11.64 -3.62
C PHE A 137 3.44 11.64 -5.13
N ALA A 138 4.20 10.66 -5.58
CA ALA A 138 4.63 10.52 -6.97
C ALA A 138 3.82 9.48 -7.77
N GLY A 139 3.02 8.65 -7.09
CA GLY A 139 2.17 7.64 -7.75
C GLY A 139 2.12 6.29 -7.03
N ILE A 140 1.68 5.29 -7.75
CA ILE A 140 1.59 3.91 -7.27
C ILE A 140 2.81 3.12 -7.75
N PHE A 141 3.40 2.35 -6.84
CA PHE A 141 4.46 1.40 -7.18
C PHE A 141 3.83 0.09 -7.67
N THR A 142 4.08 -0.24 -8.92
CA THR A 142 3.51 -1.43 -9.56
C THR A 142 4.54 -2.56 -9.72
N GLY A 143 5.83 -2.24 -9.61
CA GLY A 143 6.94 -3.10 -10.02
C GLY A 143 7.07 -3.20 -11.56
N GLY A 144 6.37 -2.36 -12.29
CA GLY A 144 6.31 -2.33 -13.76
C GLY A 144 7.27 -1.34 -14.41
N ALA A 145 6.77 -0.64 -15.42
CA ALA A 145 7.54 0.33 -16.17
C ALA A 145 7.17 1.78 -15.88
N ILE A 146 5.98 2.01 -15.31
CA ILE A 146 5.42 3.36 -15.18
C ILE A 146 6.16 4.21 -14.15
N GLU A 147 6.74 3.58 -13.14
CA GLU A 147 7.53 4.24 -12.11
C GLU A 147 9.03 4.33 -12.43
N GLN A 148 9.47 3.84 -13.61
CA GLN A 148 10.89 3.78 -13.97
C GLN A 148 11.56 5.14 -13.98
N ASP A 149 10.87 6.19 -14.44
CA ASP A 149 11.43 7.53 -14.48
C ASP A 149 11.68 8.09 -13.07
N CYS A 150 10.79 7.83 -12.13
CA CYS A 150 10.92 8.27 -10.73
C CYS A 150 12.00 7.44 -10.01
N VAL A 151 11.81 6.12 -9.95
CA VAL A 151 12.69 5.23 -9.17
C VAL A 151 14.07 5.12 -9.82
N GLY A 152 14.14 5.09 -11.14
CA GLY A 152 15.41 5.02 -11.88
C GLY A 152 16.26 6.30 -11.80
N SER A 153 15.66 7.43 -11.40
CA SER A 153 16.37 8.70 -11.19
C SER A 153 16.90 8.84 -9.75
N SER A 154 16.63 7.87 -8.88
CA SER A 154 17.08 7.88 -7.49
C SER A 154 18.48 7.31 -7.32
N ASP A 155 19.15 7.71 -6.27
CA ASP A 155 20.45 7.16 -5.80
C ASP A 155 20.30 6.26 -4.57
N LEU A 156 19.10 6.20 -3.99
CA LEU A 156 18.72 5.30 -2.89
C LEU A 156 17.22 5.00 -2.95
N ILE A 157 16.86 3.74 -2.81
CA ILE A 157 15.45 3.32 -2.66
C ILE A 157 15.23 2.97 -1.20
N ILE A 158 14.31 3.64 -0.53
CA ILE A 158 13.91 3.36 0.85
C ILE A 158 12.59 2.58 0.79
N ALA A 159 12.68 1.27 0.96
CA ALA A 159 11.54 0.37 1.02
C ALA A 159 11.00 0.32 2.46
N ILE A 160 9.74 0.72 2.67
CA ILE A 160 9.14 0.79 4.00
C ILE A 160 7.96 -0.17 4.06
N GLY A 161 8.14 -1.29 4.75
CA GLY A 161 7.09 -2.28 4.99
C GLY A 161 6.54 -2.92 3.72
N LEU A 162 7.41 -3.25 2.76
CA LEU A 162 7.02 -4.00 1.57
C LEU A 162 6.75 -5.47 1.92
N ASP A 163 5.66 -6.01 1.39
CA ASP A 163 5.32 -7.42 1.47
C ASP A 163 5.46 -8.04 0.07
N PRO A 164 6.16 -9.17 -0.10
CA PRO A 164 6.31 -9.84 -1.39
C PRO A 164 4.99 -10.16 -2.10
N VAL A 165 3.90 -10.32 -1.35
CA VAL A 165 2.56 -10.56 -1.91
C VAL A 165 2.07 -9.42 -2.82
N GLU A 166 2.56 -8.19 -2.60
CA GLU A 166 2.19 -7.02 -3.37
C GLU A 166 3.03 -6.83 -4.64
N LEU A 167 4.13 -7.55 -4.74
CA LEU A 167 5.14 -7.31 -5.76
C LEU A 167 4.97 -8.27 -6.93
N LEU A 168 5.26 -7.79 -8.13
CA LEU A 168 5.38 -8.67 -9.29
C LEU A 168 6.51 -9.69 -9.05
N ARG A 169 6.23 -10.95 -9.38
CA ARG A 169 7.18 -12.09 -9.20
C ARG A 169 8.32 -12.02 -10.22
N LYS A 170 9.07 -10.94 -10.21
CA LYS A 170 10.25 -10.73 -11.06
C LYS A 170 11.30 -9.91 -10.31
N PRO A 171 12.59 -10.10 -10.58
CA PRO A 171 13.63 -9.25 -10.03
C PRO A 171 13.44 -7.79 -10.42
N TRP A 172 13.75 -6.88 -9.52
CA TRP A 172 13.77 -5.45 -9.81
C TRP A 172 14.92 -5.11 -10.76
N SER A 173 14.65 -4.18 -11.65
CA SER A 173 15.64 -3.67 -12.63
C SER A 173 16.36 -2.40 -12.17
N PHE A 174 16.03 -1.91 -10.97
CA PHE A 174 16.65 -0.71 -10.41
C PHE A 174 18.06 -0.99 -9.92
N THR A 175 18.96 -0.02 -10.13
CA THR A 175 20.39 -0.15 -9.80
C THR A 175 20.76 0.59 -8.51
N ALA A 176 19.91 1.50 -8.03
CA ALA A 176 20.14 2.19 -6.77
C ALA A 176 20.17 1.20 -5.59
N PRO A 177 21.02 1.41 -4.60
CA PRO A 177 21.01 0.61 -3.37
C PRO A 177 19.64 0.72 -2.70
N ILE A 178 19.27 -0.35 -1.98
CA ILE A 178 17.97 -0.44 -1.32
C ILE A 178 18.19 -0.51 0.20
N LEU A 179 17.58 0.43 0.92
CA LEU A 179 17.40 0.38 2.36
C LEU A 179 16.03 -0.23 2.64
N ASP A 180 16.01 -1.42 3.22
CA ASP A 180 14.79 -2.18 3.50
C ASP A 180 14.42 -2.06 4.98
N LEU A 181 13.34 -1.33 5.27
CA LEU A 181 12.76 -1.17 6.61
C LEU A 181 11.52 -2.05 6.69
N CYS A 182 11.58 -3.12 7.50
CA CYS A 182 10.51 -4.10 7.60
C CYS A 182 10.26 -4.55 9.05
N GLN A 183 9.07 -5.01 9.35
CA GLN A 183 8.76 -5.65 10.62
C GLN A 183 9.00 -7.17 10.55
N ARG A 184 8.86 -7.72 9.35
CA ARG A 184 9.07 -9.14 9.05
C ARG A 184 10.05 -9.28 7.89
N VAL A 185 10.97 -10.20 8.03
CA VAL A 185 11.86 -10.58 6.94
C VAL A 185 11.15 -11.64 6.11
N TYR A 186 10.95 -11.33 4.83
CA TYR A 186 10.42 -12.27 3.86
C TYR A 186 11.56 -12.82 2.99
N ASP A 187 11.48 -14.09 2.65
CA ASP A 187 12.37 -14.78 1.74
C ASP A 187 11.52 -15.68 0.80
N PRO A 188 11.65 -15.60 -0.52
CA PRO A 188 12.59 -14.76 -1.28
C PRO A 188 12.07 -13.33 -1.53
N HIS A 189 12.98 -12.36 -1.50
CA HIS A 189 12.72 -11.02 -2.00
C HIS A 189 13.07 -10.90 -3.48
N TYR A 190 12.35 -10.01 -4.18
CA TYR A 190 12.62 -9.72 -5.59
C TYR A 190 13.75 -8.70 -5.77
N TYR A 191 14.34 -8.25 -4.68
CA TYR A 191 15.49 -7.35 -4.62
C TYR A 191 16.45 -7.77 -3.51
N GLN A 192 17.70 -7.33 -3.61
CA GLN A 192 18.72 -7.51 -2.57
C GLN A 192 18.95 -6.16 -1.88
N PRO A 193 18.59 -5.99 -0.62
CA PRO A 193 18.87 -4.76 0.09
C PRO A 193 20.36 -4.59 0.35
N ALA A 194 20.85 -3.37 0.23
CA ALA A 194 22.19 -2.99 0.68
C ALA A 194 22.24 -2.97 2.22
N GLU A 195 21.14 -2.56 2.84
CA GLU A 195 20.94 -2.59 4.29
C GLU A 195 19.50 -2.95 4.60
N ARG A 196 19.28 -3.70 5.69
CA ARG A 196 17.95 -4.07 6.18
C ARG A 196 17.84 -3.85 7.67
N ILE A 197 16.79 -3.15 8.10
CA ILE A 197 16.41 -3.02 9.50
C ILE A 197 15.08 -3.76 9.70
N SER A 198 15.14 -4.88 10.43
CA SER A 198 13.95 -5.65 10.81
C SER A 198 13.57 -5.30 12.25
N ALA A 199 12.65 -4.36 12.41
CA ALA A 199 12.20 -3.86 13.71
C ALA A 199 10.82 -3.19 13.56
N PRO A 200 10.15 -2.81 14.68
CA PRO A 200 8.92 -2.04 14.61
C PRO A 200 9.11 -0.76 13.81
N LEU A 201 8.42 -0.64 12.69
CA LEU A 201 8.58 0.47 11.73
C LEU A 201 8.43 1.85 12.38
N ALA A 202 7.50 2.00 13.36
CA ALA A 202 7.32 3.26 14.07
C ALA A 202 8.59 3.71 14.77
N LEU A 203 9.27 2.80 15.49
CA LEU A 203 10.50 3.10 16.21
C LEU A 203 11.66 3.37 15.24
N THR A 204 11.72 2.59 14.15
CA THR A 204 12.74 2.77 13.11
C THR A 204 12.63 4.14 12.45
N LEU A 205 11.42 4.52 12.01
CA LEU A 205 11.20 5.81 11.37
C LEU A 205 11.44 6.98 12.34
N GLN A 206 11.03 6.86 13.61
CA GLN A 206 11.32 7.87 14.63
C GLN A 206 12.83 8.02 14.85
N ALA A 207 13.56 6.92 14.98
CA ALA A 207 15.01 6.96 15.17
C ALA A 207 15.73 7.59 13.97
N LEU A 208 15.33 7.25 12.75
CA LEU A 208 15.90 7.83 11.53
C LEU A 208 15.58 9.32 11.38
N SER A 209 14.41 9.78 11.83
CA SER A 209 13.97 11.17 11.63
C SER A 209 14.81 12.21 12.38
N HIS A 210 15.61 11.81 13.36
CA HIS A 210 16.39 12.75 14.18
C HIS A 210 17.56 13.41 13.43
N ASP A 211 18.15 12.70 12.46
CA ASP A 211 19.39 13.12 11.77
C ASP A 211 19.21 13.16 10.23
N LEU A 212 17.97 13.32 9.75
CA LEU A 212 17.69 13.39 8.32
C LEU A 212 18.14 14.70 7.70
N ALA A 213 18.93 14.62 6.64
CA ALA A 213 19.12 15.72 5.71
C ALA A 213 18.02 15.73 4.65
N ALA A 214 17.57 16.91 4.26
CA ALA A 214 16.63 17.04 3.16
C ALA A 214 17.29 16.64 1.84
N SER A 215 16.53 15.99 0.96
CA SER A 215 16.98 15.58 -0.37
C SER A 215 17.15 16.77 -1.32
N ASP A 216 17.81 16.54 -2.44
CA ASP A 216 17.98 17.52 -3.54
C ASP A 216 16.78 17.55 -4.50
N TRP A 217 15.69 16.82 -4.21
CA TRP A 217 14.51 16.82 -5.04
C TRP A 217 13.77 18.16 -4.99
N ARG A 218 13.33 18.61 -6.15
CA ARG A 218 12.45 19.79 -6.24
C ARG A 218 11.01 19.33 -6.35
N MET A 219 10.09 20.06 -5.73
CA MET A 219 8.67 19.74 -5.74
C MET A 219 8.08 19.64 -7.16
N GLU A 220 8.62 20.43 -8.10
CA GLU A 220 8.21 20.41 -9.50
C GLU A 220 8.59 19.10 -10.19
N GLU A 221 9.71 18.48 -9.80
CA GLU A 221 10.14 17.18 -10.33
C GLU A 221 9.21 16.08 -9.80
N ILE A 222 8.86 16.11 -8.51
CA ILE A 222 7.92 15.18 -7.90
C ILE A 222 6.54 15.30 -8.54
N ALA A 223 6.07 16.52 -8.75
CA ALA A 223 4.81 16.75 -9.47
C ALA A 223 4.84 16.22 -10.90
N ALA A 224 5.96 16.38 -11.61
CA ALA A 224 6.11 15.84 -12.96
C ALA A 224 6.06 14.30 -12.99
N PHE A 225 6.62 13.61 -12.00
CA PHE A 225 6.49 12.14 -11.88
C PHE A 225 5.04 11.73 -11.65
N ARG A 226 4.32 12.41 -10.75
CA ARG A 226 2.90 12.16 -10.53
C ARG A 226 2.07 12.36 -11.80
N ASP A 227 2.31 13.46 -12.50
CA ASP A 227 1.62 13.74 -13.76
C ASP A 227 1.95 12.70 -14.84
N GLY A 228 3.22 12.29 -14.94
CA GLY A 228 3.67 11.20 -15.80
C GLY A 228 2.97 9.88 -15.47
N PHE A 229 2.88 9.53 -14.19
CA PHE A 229 2.14 8.36 -13.72
C PHE A 229 0.65 8.43 -14.14
N LEU A 230 -0.03 9.53 -13.84
CA LEU A 230 -1.45 9.69 -14.18
C LEU A 230 -1.69 9.66 -15.70
N ASN A 231 -0.82 10.29 -16.48
CA ASN A 231 -0.89 10.26 -17.93
C ASN A 231 -0.64 8.86 -18.51
N GLY A 232 0.33 8.13 -17.94
CA GLY A 232 0.62 6.76 -18.36
C GLY A 232 -0.49 5.77 -17.99
N MET A 233 -1.25 6.05 -16.92
CA MET A 233 -2.39 5.24 -16.48
C MET A 233 -3.70 5.63 -17.18
N ALA A 234 -3.76 6.79 -17.82
CA ALA A 234 -4.95 7.22 -18.53
C ALA A 234 -5.17 6.35 -19.77
N SER A 235 -6.39 5.83 -19.89
CA SER A 235 -6.84 5.11 -21.08
C SER A 235 -7.89 5.95 -21.80
N ASP A 236 -7.65 6.24 -23.06
CA ASP A 236 -8.64 6.83 -23.97
C ASP A 236 -8.36 6.28 -25.37
N ASP A 237 -9.15 5.30 -25.78
CA ASP A 237 -9.09 4.73 -27.12
C ASP A 237 -10.07 5.39 -28.10
N GLY A 238 -10.79 6.42 -27.63
CA GLY A 238 -11.74 7.19 -28.45
C GLY A 238 -13.02 6.46 -28.82
N SER A 239 -13.23 5.22 -28.39
CA SER A 239 -14.33 4.36 -28.82
C SER A 239 -15.46 4.18 -27.80
N GLY A 240 -15.51 5.00 -26.73
CA GLY A 240 -16.55 4.89 -25.70
C GLY A 240 -16.12 5.43 -24.35
N LEU A 241 -16.72 4.91 -23.24
CA LEU A 241 -16.31 5.26 -21.90
C LEU A 241 -15.04 4.49 -21.52
N SER A 242 -13.92 5.21 -21.41
CA SER A 242 -12.69 4.62 -20.89
C SER A 242 -12.81 4.27 -19.40
N SER A 243 -12.02 3.31 -18.93
CA SER A 243 -11.98 2.95 -17.49
C SER A 243 -11.63 4.16 -16.61
N THR A 244 -10.75 5.04 -17.09
CA THR A 244 -10.42 6.32 -16.46
C THR A 244 -11.64 7.22 -16.33
N ALA A 245 -12.42 7.38 -17.41
CA ALA A 245 -13.63 8.20 -17.40
C ALA A 245 -14.68 7.66 -16.44
N VAL A 246 -14.88 6.34 -16.39
CA VAL A 246 -15.80 5.69 -15.44
C VAL A 246 -15.41 5.96 -13.99
N VAL A 247 -14.14 5.79 -13.63
CA VAL A 247 -13.67 6.03 -12.26
C VAL A 247 -13.81 7.49 -11.87
N LYS A 248 -13.45 8.41 -12.77
CA LYS A 248 -13.61 9.86 -12.52
C LYS A 248 -15.06 10.25 -12.35
N ALA A 249 -15.96 9.77 -13.22
CA ALA A 249 -17.38 10.03 -13.13
C ALA A 249 -18.00 9.46 -11.85
N ALA A 250 -17.59 8.23 -11.46
CA ALA A 250 -18.04 7.62 -10.21
C ALA A 250 -17.59 8.46 -9.01
N ARG A 251 -16.30 8.86 -8.95
CA ARG A 251 -15.78 9.73 -7.89
C ARG A 251 -16.55 11.05 -7.80
N ASP A 252 -16.83 11.69 -8.92
CA ASP A 252 -17.50 13.00 -8.99
C ASP A 252 -18.99 12.92 -8.64
N ALA A 253 -19.59 11.74 -8.71
CA ALA A 253 -20.98 11.50 -8.30
C ALA A 253 -21.16 11.50 -6.77
N PHE A 254 -20.09 11.34 -5.97
CA PHE A 254 -20.18 11.36 -4.53
C PHE A 254 -19.84 12.74 -3.96
N THR A 255 -20.72 13.25 -3.10
CA THR A 255 -20.50 14.51 -2.37
C THR A 255 -19.55 14.38 -1.19
N GLN A 256 -19.39 13.16 -0.70
CA GLN A 256 -18.44 12.77 0.35
C GLN A 256 -17.37 11.87 -0.26
N HIS A 257 -16.29 11.64 0.46
CA HIS A 257 -15.23 10.74 0.04
C HIS A 257 -15.49 9.32 0.57
N PRO A 258 -16.18 8.45 -0.18
CA PRO A 258 -16.48 7.09 0.27
C PRO A 258 -15.24 6.20 0.12
N ARG A 259 -15.18 5.17 0.96
CA ARG A 259 -14.23 4.08 0.78
C ARG A 259 -14.56 3.30 -0.47
N LEU A 260 -13.54 3.00 -1.26
CA LEU A 260 -13.65 2.19 -2.47
C LEU A 260 -13.19 0.77 -2.20
N CYS A 261 -14.00 -0.22 -2.54
CA CYS A 261 -13.60 -1.62 -2.60
C CYS A 261 -13.50 -2.04 -4.06
N VAL A 262 -12.35 -2.57 -4.47
CA VAL A 262 -12.06 -2.95 -5.86
C VAL A 262 -11.65 -4.41 -5.89
N ASP A 263 -12.28 -5.17 -6.76
CA ASP A 263 -11.85 -6.53 -7.06
C ASP A 263 -10.63 -6.55 -8.01
N ALA A 264 -9.94 -7.67 -8.07
CA ALA A 264 -8.81 -7.85 -8.98
C ALA A 264 -9.26 -7.78 -10.44
N GLY A 265 -8.38 -7.27 -11.28
CA GLY A 265 -8.58 -7.15 -12.72
C GLY A 265 -8.03 -5.85 -13.30
N ALA A 266 -8.12 -5.68 -14.61
CA ALA A 266 -7.57 -4.52 -15.31
C ALA A 266 -8.17 -3.18 -14.83
N HIS A 267 -9.43 -3.17 -14.41
CA HIS A 267 -10.11 -1.99 -13.86
C HIS A 267 -9.50 -1.53 -12.52
N MET A 268 -8.86 -2.40 -11.76
CA MET A 268 -8.17 -2.08 -10.52
C MET A 268 -7.09 -1.01 -10.76
N PHE A 269 -6.35 -1.10 -11.84
CA PHE A 269 -5.29 -0.14 -12.16
C PHE A 269 -5.84 1.28 -12.30
N SER A 270 -6.93 1.45 -13.07
CA SER A 270 -7.59 2.75 -13.21
C SER A 270 -8.21 3.23 -11.90
N ALA A 271 -8.83 2.33 -11.12
CA ALA A 271 -9.38 2.65 -9.81
C ALA A 271 -8.28 3.15 -8.86
N CYS A 272 -7.16 2.46 -8.78
CA CYS A 272 -6.04 2.85 -7.91
C CYS A 272 -5.37 4.15 -8.37
N ALA A 273 -5.33 4.43 -9.68
CA ALA A 273 -4.72 5.66 -10.18
C ALA A 273 -5.60 6.89 -9.99
N PHE A 274 -6.92 6.77 -10.22
CA PHE A 274 -7.83 7.92 -10.35
C PHE A 274 -8.84 8.08 -9.21
N TRP A 275 -8.97 7.12 -8.31
CA TRP A 275 -9.72 7.29 -7.07
C TRP A 275 -8.76 7.78 -5.98
N PRO A 276 -8.94 9.01 -5.43
CA PRO A 276 -7.98 9.55 -4.48
C PRO A 276 -7.97 8.76 -3.17
N GLY A 277 -6.78 8.43 -2.68
CA GLY A 277 -6.57 7.93 -1.33
C GLY A 277 -6.19 9.09 -0.40
N LYS A 278 -6.95 9.33 0.66
CA LYS A 278 -6.68 10.39 1.66
C LYS A 278 -6.19 9.83 2.99
N ALA A 279 -6.55 8.59 3.26
CA ALA A 279 -6.15 7.87 4.47
C ALA A 279 -5.92 6.39 4.15
N PRO A 280 -5.14 5.68 4.98
CA PRO A 280 -5.00 4.23 4.87
C PRO A 280 -6.37 3.54 4.83
N ARG A 281 -6.51 2.54 3.96
CA ARG A 281 -7.75 1.78 3.76
C ARG A 281 -8.91 2.57 3.12
N ASP A 282 -8.68 3.75 2.55
CA ASP A 282 -9.68 4.42 1.71
C ASP A 282 -9.94 3.63 0.43
N VAL A 283 -8.93 2.91 -0.05
CA VAL A 283 -9.04 1.98 -1.16
C VAL A 283 -8.68 0.58 -0.67
N LEU A 284 -9.61 -0.35 -0.76
CA LEU A 284 -9.43 -1.75 -0.43
C LEU A 284 -9.40 -2.56 -1.72
N ILE A 285 -8.42 -3.42 -1.85
CA ILE A 285 -8.16 -4.18 -3.06
C ILE A 285 -8.10 -5.66 -2.73
N SER A 286 -8.78 -6.46 -3.54
CA SER A 286 -8.55 -7.90 -3.58
C SER A 286 -7.22 -8.17 -4.29
N ASN A 287 -6.39 -9.04 -3.73
CA ASN A 287 -5.13 -9.46 -4.40
C ASN A 287 -5.36 -10.44 -5.56
N GLY A 288 -6.61 -10.73 -5.92
CA GLY A 288 -6.94 -11.65 -7.00
C GLY A 288 -6.62 -13.11 -6.66
N LEU A 289 -6.65 -13.44 -5.40
CA LEU A 289 -6.48 -14.81 -4.89
C LEU A 289 -7.82 -15.48 -4.68
#